data_8ed30f2d698c568fd2d27d7872726813
#
_entry.id   8ed30f2d698c568fd2d27d7872726813
#
_cell.length_a   1.000
_cell.length_b   1.000
_cell.length_c   1.000
_cell.angle_alpha   90.00
_cell.angle_beta   90.00
_cell.angle_gamma   90.00
#
_symmetry.space_group_name_H-M   'P 1'
#
loop_
_entity.id
_entity.type
_entity.pdbx_description
1 polymer ?
#
loop_
_entity_poly.entity_id
_entity_poly.type
_entity_poly.pdbx_seq_one_letter_code
_entity_poly.pdbx_strand_id
1 'polypeptide(L)'
;MQWTIPGTTLLGQREDADRVDSVFRALFLAGGLTLSQVSGIAGLEPYTVQNWVKRGFLQPPRGKRYDMEQVCRILNINLLKGALTLEQSCQLISYINGDLTDESDDLIDDTLLYFYFVRLAARAQDLGDKDIWDAALEEVTAGYREPIPGAG
;
A
#
# COMPACT_ATOMS: atom_id res chain seq x y z
N MET A 1 14.97 0.52 -15.81
CA MET A 1 14.33 -0.75 -16.21
C MET A 1 12.85 -0.68 -15.95
N GLN A 2 12.05 -0.97 -16.97
CA GLN A 2 10.61 -0.99 -16.82
C GLN A 2 10.16 -2.11 -15.89
N TRP A 3 9.20 -1.85 -15.05
CA TRP A 3 8.58 -2.82 -14.17
C TRP A 3 7.10 -2.51 -13.96
N THR A 4 6.38 -3.48 -13.45
CA THR A 4 5.01 -3.24 -12.98
C THR A 4 5.11 -2.73 -11.54
N ILE A 5 4.50 -1.58 -11.28
CA ILE A 5 4.48 -1.03 -9.92
C ILE A 5 3.80 -2.04 -8.99
N PRO A 6 4.43 -2.40 -7.86
CA PRO A 6 3.93 -3.49 -7.01
C PRO A 6 2.48 -3.34 -6.61
N GLY A 7 1.74 -4.45 -6.69
CA GLY A 7 0.32 -4.50 -6.35
C GLY A 7 -0.61 -3.88 -7.38
N THR A 8 -0.08 -3.36 -8.49
CA THR A 8 -0.85 -2.69 -9.54
C THR A 8 -0.64 -3.33 -10.90
N THR A 9 -1.43 -2.87 -11.86
CA THR A 9 -1.25 -3.17 -13.29
C THR A 9 -0.48 -2.07 -14.01
N LEU A 10 -0.03 -1.04 -13.28
CA LEU A 10 0.63 0.13 -13.85
C LEU A 10 2.08 -0.16 -14.16
N LEU A 11 2.54 0.31 -15.32
CA LEU A 11 3.94 0.22 -15.72
C LEU A 11 4.68 1.51 -15.36
N GLY A 12 5.92 1.38 -14.97
CA GLY A 12 6.78 2.50 -14.65
C GLY A 12 8.24 2.10 -14.76
N GLN A 13 9.13 2.98 -14.32
CA GLN A 13 10.55 2.70 -14.28
C GLN A 13 10.97 2.43 -12.83
N ARG A 14 11.67 1.34 -12.60
CA ARG A 14 12.13 0.97 -11.26
C ARG A 14 13.00 2.07 -10.63
N GLU A 15 13.75 2.76 -11.46
CA GLU A 15 14.60 3.88 -11.03
C GLU A 15 13.80 5.05 -10.44
N ASP A 16 12.51 5.14 -10.79
CA ASP A 16 11.61 6.18 -10.32
C ASP A 16 10.74 5.74 -9.12
N ALA A 17 11.10 4.64 -8.47
CA ALA A 17 10.32 4.11 -7.33
C ALA A 17 10.14 5.14 -6.22
N ASP A 18 11.12 6.02 -5.99
CA ASP A 18 11.03 7.08 -4.98
C ASP A 18 10.03 8.19 -5.37
N ARG A 19 9.54 8.18 -6.60
CA ARG A 19 8.60 9.18 -7.13
C ARG A 19 7.20 8.62 -7.37
N VAL A 20 6.94 7.37 -7.00
CA VAL A 20 5.64 6.73 -7.22
C VAL A 20 4.53 7.48 -6.47
N ASP A 21 4.86 8.05 -5.30
CA ASP A 21 3.90 8.88 -4.56
C ASP A 21 3.41 10.06 -5.39
N SER A 22 4.30 10.70 -6.17
CA SER A 22 3.92 11.82 -7.05
C SER A 22 2.96 11.38 -8.15
N VAL A 23 3.18 10.18 -8.72
CA VAL A 23 2.29 9.60 -9.73
C VAL A 23 0.90 9.37 -9.12
N PHE A 24 0.84 8.78 -7.93
CA PHE A 24 -0.43 8.51 -7.26
C PHE A 24 -1.14 9.80 -6.88
N ARG A 25 -0.43 10.79 -6.33
CA ARG A 25 -1.04 12.09 -6.01
C ARG A 25 -1.67 12.73 -7.25
N ALA A 26 -1.01 12.61 -8.41
CA ALA A 26 -1.56 13.11 -9.66
C ALA A 26 -2.86 12.41 -10.05
N LEU A 27 -2.96 11.08 -9.84
CA LEU A 27 -4.18 10.33 -10.12
C LEU A 27 -5.36 10.79 -9.26
N PHE A 28 -5.10 11.32 -8.07
CA PHE A 28 -6.16 11.72 -7.13
C PHE A 28 -6.43 13.23 -7.10
N LEU A 29 -5.80 14.00 -7.99
CA LEU A 29 -5.98 15.47 -8.03
C LEU A 29 -7.44 15.89 -8.28
N ALA A 30 -8.18 15.11 -9.06
CA ALA A 30 -9.58 15.40 -9.37
C ALA A 30 -10.56 14.80 -8.37
N GLY A 31 -10.07 14.26 -7.28
CA GLY A 31 -10.85 13.54 -6.28
C GLY A 31 -10.49 12.06 -6.27
N GLY A 32 -11.32 11.24 -5.63
CA GLY A 32 -11.09 9.81 -5.54
C GLY A 32 -11.32 9.07 -6.86
N LEU A 33 -11.01 7.78 -6.85
CA LEU A 33 -11.19 6.89 -8.01
C LEU A 33 -12.47 6.08 -7.85
N THR A 34 -13.14 5.83 -8.99
CA THR A 34 -14.31 4.96 -9.02
C THR A 34 -13.91 3.50 -8.85
N LEU A 35 -14.89 2.64 -8.52
CA LEU A 35 -14.64 1.20 -8.40
C LEU A 35 -14.02 0.61 -9.68
N SER A 36 -14.51 1.03 -10.84
CA SER A 36 -13.98 0.58 -12.13
C SER A 36 -12.50 0.94 -12.30
N GLN A 37 -12.13 2.17 -11.94
CA GLN A 37 -10.74 2.63 -12.00
C GLN A 37 -9.85 1.87 -11.02
N VAL A 38 -10.31 1.68 -9.79
CA VAL A 38 -9.58 0.92 -8.78
C VAL A 38 -9.37 -0.53 -9.23
N SER A 39 -10.42 -1.16 -9.76
CA SER A 39 -10.33 -2.53 -10.28
C SER A 39 -9.30 -2.64 -11.39
N GLY A 40 -9.27 -1.69 -12.31
CA GLY A 40 -8.28 -1.66 -13.39
C GLY A 40 -6.86 -1.51 -12.87
N ILE A 41 -6.64 -0.60 -11.93
CA ILE A 41 -5.31 -0.35 -11.36
C ILE A 41 -4.82 -1.54 -10.53
N ALA A 42 -5.68 -2.12 -9.72
CA ALA A 42 -5.30 -3.22 -8.84
C ALA A 42 -5.31 -4.60 -9.51
N GLY A 43 -5.89 -4.70 -10.71
CA GLY A 43 -6.05 -5.99 -11.38
C GLY A 43 -7.00 -6.92 -10.65
N LEU A 44 -8.01 -6.36 -9.97
CA LEU A 44 -9.00 -7.12 -9.19
C LEU A 44 -10.37 -6.99 -9.82
N GLU A 45 -11.20 -8.03 -9.64
CA GLU A 45 -12.61 -7.93 -10.04
C GLU A 45 -13.33 -6.94 -9.11
N PRO A 46 -14.29 -6.15 -9.64
CA PRO A 46 -15.01 -5.18 -8.82
C PRO A 46 -15.67 -5.81 -7.58
N TYR A 47 -16.25 -7.01 -7.73
CA TYR A 47 -16.89 -7.67 -6.59
C TYR A 47 -15.89 -8.05 -5.49
N THR A 48 -14.61 -8.25 -5.83
CA THR A 48 -13.57 -8.55 -4.84
C THR A 48 -13.38 -7.35 -3.91
N VAL A 49 -13.26 -6.15 -4.48
CA VAL A 49 -13.13 -4.92 -3.71
C VAL A 49 -14.38 -4.70 -2.85
N GLN A 50 -15.56 -4.88 -3.43
CA GLN A 50 -16.83 -4.74 -2.71
C GLN A 50 -16.95 -5.75 -1.56
N ASN A 51 -16.48 -6.97 -1.77
CA ASN A 51 -16.48 -8.00 -0.73
C ASN A 51 -15.54 -7.63 0.43
N TRP A 52 -14.38 -7.03 0.13
CA TRP A 52 -13.46 -6.57 1.17
C TRP A 52 -14.10 -5.48 2.04
N VAL A 53 -14.85 -4.56 1.41
CA VAL A 53 -15.62 -3.55 2.15
C VAL A 53 -16.67 -4.23 3.03
N LYS A 54 -17.42 -5.16 2.47
CA LYS A 54 -18.49 -5.88 3.18
C LYS A 54 -17.95 -6.67 4.38
N ARG A 55 -16.75 -7.24 4.26
CA ARG A 55 -16.11 -8.01 5.32
C ARG A 55 -15.39 -7.14 6.35
N GLY A 56 -15.37 -5.82 6.18
CA GLY A 56 -14.75 -4.90 7.11
C GLY A 56 -13.23 -4.73 6.94
N PHE A 57 -12.65 -5.23 5.85
CA PHE A 57 -11.21 -5.11 5.59
C PHE A 57 -10.85 -3.76 4.95
N LEU A 58 -11.83 -3.05 4.43
CA LEU A 58 -11.67 -1.80 3.71
C LEU A 58 -12.84 -0.88 4.04
N GLN A 59 -12.57 0.40 4.27
CA GLN A 59 -13.62 1.39 4.46
C GLN A 59 -14.45 1.53 3.17
N PRO A 60 -15.77 1.77 3.29
CA PRO A 60 -16.61 1.96 2.11
C PRO A 60 -16.22 3.24 1.36
N PRO A 61 -16.49 3.29 0.05
CA PRO A 61 -16.20 4.49 -0.73
C PRO A 61 -17.10 5.65 -0.29
N ARG A 62 -16.60 6.87 -0.44
CA ARG A 62 -17.36 8.08 -0.14
C ARG A 62 -17.81 8.70 -1.46
N GLY A 63 -19.10 8.89 -1.64
CA GLY A 63 -19.63 9.39 -2.90
C GLY A 63 -19.27 8.51 -4.09
N LYS A 64 -19.24 7.20 -3.89
CA LYS A 64 -18.85 6.19 -4.89
C LYS A 64 -17.40 6.31 -5.36
N ARG A 65 -16.53 6.94 -4.57
CA ARG A 65 -15.12 7.11 -4.88
C ARG A 65 -14.25 6.66 -3.71
N TYR A 66 -13.11 6.06 -4.04
CA TYR A 66 -12.10 5.64 -3.08
C TYR A 66 -10.97 6.67 -3.07
N ASP A 67 -10.56 7.12 -1.89
CA ASP A 67 -9.44 8.05 -1.76
C ASP A 67 -8.09 7.31 -1.88
N MET A 68 -7.00 8.08 -1.87
CA MET A 68 -5.66 7.55 -2.02
C MET A 68 -5.32 6.54 -0.92
N GLU A 69 -5.71 6.82 0.32
CA GLU A 69 -5.44 5.92 1.44
C GLU A 69 -6.20 4.60 1.29
N GLN A 70 -7.46 4.65 0.89
CA GLN A 70 -8.25 3.44 0.64
C GLN A 70 -7.66 2.61 -0.50
N VAL A 71 -7.23 3.25 -1.58
CA VAL A 71 -6.59 2.55 -2.70
C VAL A 71 -5.26 1.94 -2.26
N CYS A 72 -4.46 2.66 -1.50
CA CYS A 72 -3.19 2.12 -0.99
C CYS A 72 -3.43 0.92 -0.07
N ARG A 73 -4.48 0.92 0.74
CA ARG A 73 -4.85 -0.26 1.54
C ARG A 73 -5.18 -1.45 0.65
N ILE A 74 -5.93 -1.25 -0.42
CA ILE A 74 -6.22 -2.30 -1.40
C ILE A 74 -4.92 -2.88 -1.97
N LEU A 75 -3.98 -2.01 -2.34
CA LEU A 75 -2.70 -2.43 -2.91
C LEU A 75 -1.83 -3.15 -1.87
N ASN A 76 -1.85 -2.72 -0.62
CA ASN A 76 -1.14 -3.40 0.46
C ASN A 76 -1.68 -4.81 0.66
N ILE A 77 -2.99 -4.99 0.68
CA ILE A 77 -3.62 -6.31 0.77
C ILE A 77 -3.24 -7.15 -0.45
N ASN A 78 -3.26 -6.53 -1.62
CA ASN A 78 -2.93 -7.20 -2.88
C ASN A 78 -1.49 -7.73 -2.90
N LEU A 79 -0.56 -6.98 -2.31
CA LEU A 79 0.84 -7.40 -2.17
C LEU A 79 0.98 -8.58 -1.20
N LEU A 80 0.27 -8.53 -0.07
CA LEU A 80 0.44 -9.49 1.00
C LEU A 80 -0.29 -10.81 0.74
N LYS A 81 -1.38 -10.78 -0.04
CA LYS A 81 -2.18 -11.99 -0.28
C LYS A 81 -1.44 -13.11 -1.00
N GLY A 82 -0.31 -12.82 -1.61
CA GLY A 82 0.54 -13.84 -2.24
C GLY A 82 1.31 -14.69 -1.22
N ALA A 83 1.52 -14.17 -0.01
CA ALA A 83 2.27 -14.84 1.05
C ALA A 83 1.40 -15.16 2.27
N LEU A 84 0.34 -14.39 2.49
CA LEU A 84 -0.53 -14.50 3.67
C LEU A 84 -1.97 -14.68 3.22
N THR A 85 -2.79 -15.26 4.10
CA THR A 85 -4.24 -15.26 3.86
C THR A 85 -4.78 -13.84 3.93
N LEU A 86 -5.99 -13.62 3.43
CA LEU A 86 -6.63 -12.30 3.49
C LEU A 86 -6.79 -11.84 4.95
N GLU A 87 -7.19 -12.74 5.83
CA GLU A 87 -7.33 -12.46 7.26
C GLU A 87 -5.99 -12.08 7.89
N GLN A 88 -4.92 -12.84 7.60
CA GLN A 88 -3.59 -12.55 8.11
C GLN A 88 -3.07 -11.21 7.60
N SER A 89 -3.30 -10.90 6.32
CA SER A 89 -2.91 -9.62 5.73
C SER A 89 -3.59 -8.46 6.44
N CYS A 90 -4.89 -8.57 6.69
CA CYS A 90 -5.65 -7.52 7.37
C CYS A 90 -5.27 -7.39 8.83
N GLN A 91 -4.95 -8.50 9.50
CA GLN A 91 -4.45 -8.48 10.88
C GLN A 91 -3.11 -7.74 10.96
N LEU A 92 -2.20 -8.01 10.02
CA LEU A 92 -0.90 -7.33 9.99
C LEU A 92 -1.06 -5.84 9.74
N ILE A 93 -1.87 -5.46 8.76
CA ILE A 93 -2.12 -4.06 8.45
C ILE A 93 -2.79 -3.36 9.64
N SER A 94 -3.75 -4.00 10.29
CA SER A 94 -4.42 -3.44 11.46
C SER A 94 -3.47 -3.28 12.64
N TYR A 95 -2.54 -4.19 12.82
CA TYR A 95 -1.50 -4.06 13.85
C TYR A 95 -0.65 -2.81 13.62
N ILE A 96 -0.31 -2.53 12.35
CA ILE A 96 0.51 -1.38 11.99
C ILE A 96 -0.31 -0.08 12.06
N ASN A 97 -1.54 -0.10 11.55
CA ASN A 97 -2.39 1.09 11.41
C ASN A 97 -3.30 1.36 12.61
N GLY A 98 -3.42 0.39 13.53
CA GLY A 98 -4.40 0.50 14.63
C GLY A 98 -5.83 0.22 14.14
N ASP A 99 -6.81 0.81 14.84
CA ASP A 99 -8.23 0.59 14.52
C ASP A 99 -8.59 1.27 13.20
N LEU A 100 -9.30 0.54 12.34
CA LEU A 100 -9.73 1.03 11.03
C LEU A 100 -10.59 2.30 11.13
N THR A 101 -11.34 2.47 12.22
CA THR A 101 -12.23 3.61 12.43
C THR A 101 -11.57 4.76 13.20
N ASP A 102 -10.41 4.54 13.81
CA ASP A 102 -9.67 5.54 14.59
C ASP A 102 -8.27 5.69 14.01
N GLU A 103 -8.12 6.66 13.10
CA GLU A 103 -6.84 6.94 12.44
C GLU A 103 -5.83 7.61 13.39
N SER A 104 -6.27 8.05 14.57
CA SER A 104 -5.38 8.74 15.52
C SER A 104 -4.34 7.81 16.15
N ASP A 105 -4.56 6.51 16.14
CA ASP A 105 -3.63 5.52 16.69
C ASP A 105 -2.80 4.80 15.62
N ASP A 106 -2.87 5.25 14.36
CA ASP A 106 -2.10 4.67 13.28
C ASP A 106 -0.60 4.88 13.50
N LEU A 107 0.17 3.82 13.45
CA LEU A 107 1.64 3.88 13.48
C LEU A 107 2.17 4.34 12.13
N ILE A 108 1.67 3.75 11.06
CA ILE A 108 1.99 4.09 9.68
C ILE A 108 0.66 3.99 8.91
N ASP A 109 0.24 5.04 8.23
CA ASP A 109 -0.97 4.96 7.42
C ASP A 109 -0.75 4.10 6.17
N ASP A 110 -1.84 3.71 5.53
CA ASP A 110 -1.78 2.82 4.36
C ASP A 110 -0.99 3.41 3.20
N THR A 111 -1.06 4.71 3.01
CA THR A 111 -0.33 5.41 1.95
C THR A 111 1.17 5.31 2.16
N LEU A 112 1.64 5.62 3.37
CA LEU A 112 3.05 5.57 3.71
C LEU A 112 3.57 4.13 3.66
N LEU A 113 2.81 3.17 4.19
CA LEU A 113 3.15 1.76 4.17
C LEU A 113 3.33 1.27 2.73
N TYR A 114 2.39 1.64 1.84
CA TYR A 114 2.46 1.23 0.45
C TYR A 114 3.74 1.75 -0.24
N PHE A 115 4.08 3.03 -0.03
CA PHE A 115 5.28 3.59 -0.66
C PHE A 115 6.56 3.02 -0.09
N TYR A 116 6.58 2.61 1.17
CA TYR A 116 7.71 1.84 1.72
C TYR A 116 7.84 0.49 1.00
N PHE A 117 6.74 -0.21 0.76
CA PHE A 117 6.76 -1.47 0.00
C PHE A 117 7.29 -1.28 -1.42
N VAL A 118 6.86 -0.23 -2.10
CA VAL A 118 7.33 0.06 -3.48
C VAL A 118 8.83 0.27 -3.50
N ARG A 119 9.35 1.10 -2.61
CA ARG A 119 10.78 1.39 -2.54
C ARG A 119 11.60 0.16 -2.16
N LEU A 120 11.12 -0.62 -1.22
CA LEU A 120 11.77 -1.85 -0.82
C LEU A 120 11.79 -2.86 -1.97
N ALA A 121 10.68 -3.02 -2.68
CA ALA A 121 10.60 -3.92 -3.83
C ALA A 121 11.55 -3.51 -4.96
N ALA A 122 11.70 -2.21 -5.18
CA ALA A 122 12.63 -1.71 -6.20
C ALA A 122 14.07 -2.10 -5.89
N ARG A 123 14.44 -2.14 -4.61
CA ARG A 123 15.79 -2.50 -4.20
C ARG A 123 15.98 -4.01 -4.07
N ALA A 124 14.92 -4.74 -3.81
CA ALA A 124 14.98 -6.19 -3.57
C ALA A 124 15.58 -6.97 -4.74
N GLN A 125 15.37 -6.49 -5.96
CA GLN A 125 15.88 -7.16 -7.17
C GLN A 125 17.42 -7.14 -7.26
N ASP A 126 18.04 -6.19 -6.58
CA ASP A 126 19.49 -6.02 -6.59
C ASP A 126 20.16 -6.66 -5.36
N LEU A 127 19.36 -7.28 -4.47
CA LEU A 127 19.80 -7.75 -3.16
C LEU A 127 19.70 -9.27 -3.06
N GLY A 128 20.79 -9.92 -2.63
CA GLY A 128 20.81 -11.35 -2.37
C GLY A 128 21.32 -11.68 -0.97
N ASP A 129 21.64 -10.67 -0.18
CA ASP A 129 22.29 -10.81 1.11
C ASP A 129 21.46 -10.14 2.20
N LYS A 130 21.36 -10.78 3.37
CA LYS A 130 20.55 -10.27 4.48
C LYS A 130 21.03 -8.90 4.97
N ASP A 131 22.34 -8.68 5.03
CA ASP A 131 22.90 -7.41 5.49
C ASP A 131 22.54 -6.27 4.55
N ILE A 132 22.51 -6.57 3.25
CA ILE A 132 22.07 -5.61 2.24
C ILE A 132 20.58 -5.31 2.39
N TRP A 133 19.77 -6.33 2.71
CA TRP A 133 18.36 -6.15 2.99
C TRP A 133 18.12 -5.25 4.21
N ASP A 134 18.86 -5.46 5.29
CA ASP A 134 18.75 -4.63 6.48
C ASP A 134 19.12 -3.18 6.18
N ALA A 135 20.18 -2.95 5.40
CA ALA A 135 20.58 -1.62 4.97
C ALA A 135 19.51 -0.98 4.08
N ALA A 136 18.89 -1.74 3.18
CA ALA A 136 17.81 -1.26 2.33
C ALA A 136 16.59 -0.86 3.15
N LEU A 137 16.23 -1.64 4.16
CA LEU A 137 15.13 -1.31 5.06
C LEU A 137 15.39 -0.01 5.81
N GLU A 138 16.59 0.18 6.35
CA GLU A 138 16.97 1.42 7.02
C GLU A 138 16.85 2.62 6.08
N GLU A 139 17.35 2.48 4.85
CA GLU A 139 17.30 3.56 3.87
C GLU A 139 15.87 3.92 3.49
N VAL A 140 15.03 2.91 3.23
CA VAL A 140 13.64 3.10 2.80
C VAL A 140 12.82 3.72 3.92
N THR A 141 13.09 3.37 5.17
CA THR A 141 12.33 3.85 6.34
C THR A 141 13.01 4.98 7.08
N ALA A 142 14.05 5.59 6.53
CA ALA A 142 14.84 6.63 7.22
C ALA A 142 14.02 7.84 7.67
N GLY A 143 12.91 8.13 7.00
CA GLY A 143 12.01 9.23 7.37
C GLY A 143 10.95 8.86 8.41
N TYR A 144 10.89 7.59 8.79
CA TYR A 144 9.87 7.14 9.73
C TYR A 144 10.18 7.61 11.15
N ARG A 145 9.15 8.13 11.82
CA ARG A 145 9.17 8.49 13.24
C ARG A 145 8.11 7.68 13.94
N GLU A 146 8.50 6.93 14.94
CA GLU A 146 7.57 6.11 15.70
C GLU A 146 6.68 6.98 16.58
N PRO A 147 5.35 7.01 16.34
CA PRO A 147 4.45 7.86 17.13
C PRO A 147 4.17 7.29 18.52
N ILE A 148 4.38 5.98 18.72
CA ILE A 148 4.17 5.31 20.00
C ILE A 148 5.49 4.65 20.41
N PRO A 149 6.12 5.09 21.53
CA PRO A 149 7.40 4.52 21.95
C PRO A 149 7.33 3.01 22.16
N GLY A 150 8.33 2.29 21.62
CA GLY A 150 8.44 0.85 21.74
C GLY A 150 7.61 0.05 20.75
N ALA A 151 6.90 0.68 19.83
CA ALA A 151 6.06 -0.02 18.84
C ALA A 151 6.83 -0.44 17.58
N GLY A 152 8.01 0.15 17.37
CA GLY A 152 8.83 -0.16 16.19
C GLY A 152 9.35 -1.57 16.18
#